data_dfcfc6b0c70713dcf972151a5d5d8bb1
#
_entry.id   dfcfc6b0c70713dcf972151a5d5d8bb1
#
_cell.length_a   1.000
_cell.length_b   1.000
_cell.length_c   1.000
_cell.angle_alpha   90.00
_cell.angle_beta   90.00
_cell.angle_gamma   90.00
#
_symmetry.space_group_name_H-M   'P 1'
#
loop_
_entity.id
_entity.type
_entity.pdbx_description
1 polymer ?
#
loop_
_entity_poly.entity_id
_entity_poly.type
_entity_poly.pdbx_seq_one_letter_code
_entity_poly.pdbx_strand_id
1 'polypeptide(L)'
;MPFIIAGLALIGALIYAAVRLYATVAAAYGAIAGTAAVLFCAALLVAFVASLVRRYRAIHGVKIKGERILSLEGAWGTMRVDPERKRGALDVDGQQAKFIFADIASATALENGSAWIVALRLEHQAQDSWQIPMASRKEALRWAKIFDLAAVQKL
;
A
#
# COMPACT_ATOMS: atom_id res chain seq x y z
N MET A 1 18.72 -6.79 18.20
CA MET A 1 18.09 -6.99 19.52
C MET A 1 17.12 -5.84 19.96
N PRO A 2 17.25 -4.55 19.55
CA PRO A 2 16.36 -3.49 20.05
C PRO A 2 14.88 -3.69 19.68
N PHE A 3 14.58 -4.28 18.54
CA PHE A 3 13.20 -4.50 18.08
C PHE A 3 12.41 -5.52 18.92
N ILE A 4 13.08 -6.53 19.48
CA ILE A 4 12.45 -7.54 20.34
C ILE A 4 12.03 -6.91 21.66
N ILE A 5 12.93 -6.09 22.25
CA ILE A 5 12.67 -5.38 23.50
C ILE A 5 11.53 -4.39 23.33
N ALA A 6 11.53 -3.63 22.23
CA ALA A 6 10.44 -2.70 21.90
C ALA A 6 9.10 -3.44 21.69
N GLY A 7 9.10 -4.59 21.04
CA GLY A 7 7.91 -5.43 20.87
C GLY A 7 7.35 -5.95 22.20
N LEU A 8 8.22 -6.44 23.10
CA LEU A 8 7.81 -6.90 24.42
C LEU A 8 7.28 -5.76 25.29
N ALA A 9 7.91 -4.59 25.25
CA ALA A 9 7.44 -3.40 25.96
C ALA A 9 6.04 -2.95 25.47
N LEU A 10 5.81 -2.99 24.15
CA LEU A 10 4.50 -2.67 23.56
C LEU A 10 3.42 -3.66 24.03
N ILE A 11 3.71 -4.96 24.02
CA ILE A 11 2.78 -6.00 24.50
C ILE A 11 2.46 -5.77 25.99
N GLY A 12 3.47 -5.52 26.82
CA GLY A 12 3.28 -5.22 28.24
C GLY A 12 2.40 -3.98 28.48
N ALA A 13 2.63 -2.91 27.70
CA ALA A 13 1.82 -1.70 27.77
C ALA A 13 0.36 -1.93 27.35
N LEU A 14 0.11 -2.75 26.32
CA LEU A 14 -1.25 -3.10 25.88
C LEU A 14 -1.99 -3.94 26.93
N ILE A 15 -1.31 -4.92 27.55
CA ILE A 15 -1.90 -5.72 28.62
C ILE A 15 -2.24 -4.83 29.82
N TYR A 16 -1.32 -3.95 30.24
CA TYR A 16 -1.56 -3.01 31.33
C TYR A 16 -2.75 -2.10 31.05
N ALA A 17 -2.82 -1.53 29.85
CA ALA A 17 -3.93 -0.66 29.43
C ALA A 17 -5.28 -1.41 29.44
N ALA A 18 -5.30 -2.67 28.97
CA ALA A 18 -6.52 -3.50 28.98
C ALA A 18 -7.00 -3.79 30.42
N VAL A 19 -6.07 -4.13 31.32
CA VAL A 19 -6.40 -4.37 32.75
C VAL A 19 -6.93 -3.09 33.40
N ARG A 20 -6.30 -1.96 33.16
CA ARG A 20 -6.75 -0.66 33.71
C ARG A 20 -8.13 -0.27 33.16
N LEU A 21 -8.34 -0.42 31.85
CA LEU A 21 -9.65 -0.15 31.22
C LEU A 21 -10.74 -1.04 31.83
N TYR A 22 -10.46 -2.35 31.96
CA TYR A 22 -11.40 -3.26 32.60
C TYR A 22 -11.75 -2.81 34.02
N ALA A 23 -10.74 -2.56 34.87
CA ALA A 23 -10.92 -2.20 36.26
C ALA A 23 -11.75 -0.90 36.40
N THR A 24 -11.48 0.13 35.62
CA THR A 24 -12.20 1.41 35.68
C THR A 24 -13.65 1.28 35.22
N VAL A 25 -13.92 0.58 34.12
CA VAL A 25 -15.25 0.41 33.58
C VAL A 25 -16.06 -0.55 34.45
N ALA A 26 -15.46 -1.64 34.92
CA ALA A 26 -16.12 -2.60 35.79
C ALA A 26 -16.52 -1.99 37.15
N ALA A 27 -15.69 -1.09 37.68
CA ALA A 27 -16.02 -0.37 38.91
C ALA A 27 -17.20 0.59 38.77
N ALA A 28 -17.35 1.21 37.58
CA ALA A 28 -18.42 2.17 37.31
C ALA A 28 -19.74 1.52 36.85
N TYR A 29 -19.66 0.48 36.02
CA TYR A 29 -20.80 -0.07 35.25
C TYR A 29 -20.94 -1.60 35.38
N GLY A 30 -20.13 -2.24 36.20
CA GLY A 30 -20.16 -3.70 36.42
C GLY A 30 -19.25 -4.49 35.46
N ALA A 31 -19.02 -5.76 35.83
CA ALA A 31 -18.07 -6.64 35.14
C ALA A 31 -18.41 -6.90 33.66
N ILE A 32 -19.66 -6.99 33.29
CA ILE A 32 -20.12 -7.20 31.91
C ILE A 32 -19.70 -6.02 31.03
N ALA A 33 -19.91 -4.78 31.51
CA ALA A 33 -19.53 -3.57 30.80
C ALA A 33 -18.00 -3.46 30.66
N GLY A 34 -17.23 -3.83 31.70
CA GLY A 34 -15.77 -3.88 31.65
C GLY A 34 -15.26 -4.85 30.57
N THR A 35 -15.83 -6.05 30.51
CA THR A 35 -15.48 -7.05 29.48
C THR A 35 -15.83 -6.56 28.09
N ALA A 36 -17.01 -6.00 27.88
CA ALA A 36 -17.45 -5.46 26.60
C ALA A 36 -16.53 -4.34 26.12
N ALA A 37 -16.10 -3.42 27.00
CA ALA A 37 -15.18 -2.34 26.67
C ALA A 37 -13.82 -2.85 26.20
N VAL A 38 -13.25 -3.84 26.88
CA VAL A 38 -11.96 -4.44 26.49
C VAL A 38 -12.07 -5.15 25.14
N LEU A 39 -13.13 -5.93 24.90
CA LEU A 39 -13.35 -6.63 23.65
C LEU A 39 -13.54 -5.63 22.49
N PHE A 40 -14.25 -4.54 22.70
CA PHE A 40 -14.43 -3.49 21.71
C PHE A 40 -13.12 -2.82 21.32
N CYS A 41 -12.29 -2.45 22.31
CA CYS A 41 -10.97 -1.88 22.06
C CYS A 41 -10.04 -2.87 21.33
N ALA A 42 -10.07 -4.15 21.70
CA ALA A 42 -9.31 -5.19 21.00
C ALA A 42 -9.75 -5.33 19.54
N ALA A 43 -11.05 -5.33 19.27
CA ALA A 43 -11.60 -5.39 17.91
C ALA A 43 -11.17 -4.19 17.06
N LEU A 44 -11.19 -2.97 17.62
CA LEU A 44 -10.72 -1.76 16.94
C LEU A 44 -9.22 -1.86 16.61
N LEU A 45 -8.41 -2.34 17.54
CA LEU A 45 -6.96 -2.51 17.33
C LEU A 45 -6.67 -3.53 16.22
N VAL A 46 -7.37 -4.66 16.21
CA VAL A 46 -7.26 -5.67 15.15
C VAL A 46 -7.69 -5.08 13.80
N ALA A 47 -8.78 -4.34 13.74
CA ALA A 47 -9.26 -3.69 12.51
C ALA A 47 -8.25 -2.66 12.00
N PHE A 48 -7.63 -1.88 12.90
CA PHE A 48 -6.60 -0.92 12.56
C PHE A 48 -5.34 -1.59 11.98
N VAL A 49 -4.82 -2.62 12.66
CA VAL A 49 -3.66 -3.39 12.17
C VAL A 49 -3.96 -4.04 10.82
N ALA A 50 -5.12 -4.66 10.67
CA ALA A 50 -5.55 -5.24 9.40
C ALA A 50 -5.65 -4.20 8.26
N SER A 51 -6.07 -2.97 8.58
CA SER A 51 -6.08 -1.85 7.64
C SER A 51 -4.67 -1.45 7.19
N LEU A 52 -3.73 -1.35 8.14
CA LEU A 52 -2.32 -1.05 7.84
C LEU A 52 -1.69 -2.14 6.97
N VAL A 53 -1.88 -3.41 7.32
CA VAL A 53 -1.37 -4.55 6.54
C VAL A 53 -1.95 -4.55 5.13
N ARG A 54 -3.26 -4.29 4.97
CA ARG A 54 -3.89 -4.19 3.65
C ARG A 54 -3.29 -3.05 2.81
N ARG A 55 -3.04 -1.88 3.42
CA ARG A 55 -2.39 -0.74 2.74
C ARG A 55 -0.97 -1.08 2.32
N TYR A 56 -0.20 -1.69 3.22
CA TYR A 56 1.16 -2.13 2.92
C TYR A 56 1.20 -3.12 1.77
N ARG A 57 0.38 -4.19 1.81
CA ARG A 57 0.28 -5.19 0.75
C ARG A 57 -0.20 -4.61 -0.59
N ALA A 58 -1.06 -3.59 -0.55
CA ALA A 58 -1.55 -2.93 -1.75
C ALA A 58 -0.43 -2.22 -2.53
N ILE A 59 0.59 -1.69 -1.85
CA ILE A 59 1.72 -1.00 -2.48
C ILE A 59 2.82 -1.99 -2.85
N HIS A 60 3.20 -2.89 -1.91
CA HIS A 60 4.35 -3.79 -2.10
C HIS A 60 3.99 -5.09 -2.83
N GLY A 61 2.70 -5.33 -3.10
CA GLY A 61 2.24 -6.57 -3.73
C GLY A 61 2.29 -7.79 -2.80
N VAL A 62 1.87 -8.93 -3.32
CA VAL A 62 1.94 -10.23 -2.63
C VAL A 62 2.86 -11.13 -3.44
N LYS A 63 3.83 -11.78 -2.79
CA LYS A 63 4.65 -12.81 -3.45
C LYS A 63 3.79 -14.04 -3.74
N ILE A 64 3.68 -14.39 -5.01
CA ILE A 64 3.03 -15.63 -5.45
C ILE A 64 4.11 -16.49 -6.11
N LYS A 65 4.33 -17.70 -5.59
CA LYS A 65 5.36 -18.66 -6.10
C LYS A 65 6.78 -18.06 -6.16
N GLY A 66 7.12 -17.14 -5.23
CA GLY A 66 8.46 -16.55 -5.16
C GLY A 66 8.65 -15.30 -6.01
N GLU A 67 7.77 -15.00 -6.95
CA GLU A 67 7.83 -13.78 -7.77
C GLU A 67 6.81 -12.73 -7.29
N ARG A 68 7.25 -11.49 -7.23
CA ARG A 68 6.40 -10.34 -6.90
C ARG A 68 6.18 -9.54 -8.19
N ILE A 69 5.03 -9.74 -8.82
CA ILE A 69 4.64 -8.99 -10.02
C ILE A 69 3.42 -8.15 -9.68
N LEU A 70 3.51 -6.87 -9.95
CA LEU A 70 2.38 -5.93 -9.88
C LEU A 70 1.88 -5.74 -11.31
N SER A 71 0.62 -6.11 -11.58
CA SER A 71 0.01 -5.90 -12.89
C SER A 71 -1.30 -5.14 -12.77
N LEU A 72 -1.59 -4.36 -13.78
CA LEU A 72 -2.86 -3.71 -14.01
C LEU A 72 -3.26 -3.92 -15.46
N GLU A 73 -4.50 -4.32 -15.68
CA GLU A 73 -5.08 -4.55 -17.00
C GLU A 73 -6.35 -3.72 -17.11
N GLY A 74 -6.57 -3.13 -18.25
CA GLY A 74 -7.74 -2.31 -18.57
C GLY A 74 -8.04 -2.29 -20.05
N ALA A 75 -9.11 -1.61 -20.44
CA ALA A 75 -9.46 -1.43 -21.86
C ALA A 75 -8.37 -0.70 -22.67
N TRP A 76 -7.51 0.06 -22.00
CA TRP A 76 -6.39 0.80 -22.58
C TRP A 76 -5.14 -0.05 -22.80
N GLY A 77 -5.08 -1.26 -22.24
CA GLY A 77 -3.93 -2.16 -22.35
C GLY A 77 -3.49 -2.77 -21.03
N THR A 78 -2.20 -2.97 -20.86
CA THR A 78 -1.64 -3.64 -19.69
C THR A 78 -0.40 -2.91 -19.16
N MET A 79 -0.23 -2.98 -17.85
CA MET A 79 0.95 -2.48 -17.17
C MET A 79 1.47 -3.54 -16.19
N ARG A 80 2.76 -3.81 -16.24
CA ARG A 80 3.41 -4.79 -15.37
C ARG A 80 4.69 -4.21 -14.78
N VAL A 81 4.86 -4.38 -13.48
CA VAL A 81 6.05 -3.96 -12.73
C VAL A 81 6.59 -5.16 -11.96
N ASP A 82 7.86 -5.46 -12.16
CA ASP A 82 8.60 -6.53 -11.50
C ASP A 82 9.65 -5.92 -10.55
N PRO A 83 9.34 -5.85 -9.24
CA PRO A 83 10.26 -5.27 -8.26
C PRO A 83 11.56 -6.06 -8.08
N GLU A 84 11.52 -7.38 -8.28
CA GLU A 84 12.70 -8.23 -8.05
C GLU A 84 13.73 -8.07 -9.16
N ARG A 85 13.24 -7.89 -10.40
CA ARG A 85 14.08 -7.65 -11.57
C ARG A 85 14.28 -6.17 -11.89
N LYS A 86 13.68 -5.27 -11.07
CA LYS A 86 13.74 -3.81 -11.21
C LYS A 86 13.40 -3.31 -12.62
N ARG A 87 12.35 -3.88 -13.20
CA ARG A 87 11.90 -3.55 -14.56
C ARG A 87 10.38 -3.49 -14.65
N GLY A 88 9.91 -2.80 -15.68
CA GLY A 88 8.49 -2.73 -15.99
C GLY A 88 8.26 -2.83 -17.49
N ALA A 89 7.00 -3.11 -17.82
CA ALA A 89 6.50 -3.10 -19.19
C ALA A 89 5.14 -2.40 -19.20
N LEU A 90 4.92 -1.59 -20.21
CA LEU A 90 3.70 -0.87 -20.49
C LEU A 90 3.22 -1.25 -21.89
N ASP A 91 1.91 -1.39 -22.03
CA ASP A 91 1.20 -1.45 -23.30
C ASP A 91 -0.03 -0.54 -23.16
N VAL A 92 0.02 0.61 -23.77
CA VAL A 92 -1.05 1.62 -23.71
C VAL A 92 -1.48 1.94 -25.11
N ASP A 93 -2.74 1.64 -25.45
CA ASP A 93 -3.33 1.86 -26.77
C ASP A 93 -2.50 1.25 -27.92
N GLY A 94 -1.90 0.07 -27.68
CA GLY A 94 -1.04 -0.64 -28.64
C GLY A 94 0.40 -0.12 -28.72
N GLN A 95 0.75 0.90 -27.96
CA GLN A 95 2.13 1.37 -27.84
C GLN A 95 2.82 0.65 -26.66
N GLN A 96 3.96 0.05 -26.91
CA GLN A 96 4.69 -0.74 -25.94
C GLN A 96 5.98 -0.07 -25.50
N ALA A 97 6.24 -0.06 -24.20
CA ALA A 97 7.52 0.31 -23.63
C ALA A 97 7.99 -0.73 -22.61
N LYS A 98 9.29 -0.99 -22.63
CA LYS A 98 9.99 -1.75 -21.59
C LYS A 98 11.00 -0.82 -20.95
N PHE A 99 10.99 -0.72 -19.63
CA PHE A 99 11.85 0.20 -18.90
C PHE A 99 12.45 -0.47 -17.67
N ILE A 100 13.55 0.06 -17.20
CA ILE A 100 14.11 -0.26 -15.89
C ILE A 100 13.73 0.83 -14.88
N PHE A 101 13.81 0.54 -13.59
CA PHE A 101 13.43 1.50 -12.56
C PHE A 101 14.24 2.79 -12.59
N ALA A 102 15.48 2.72 -13.07
CA ALA A 102 16.33 3.90 -13.24
C ALA A 102 15.85 4.86 -14.34
N ASP A 103 15.03 4.39 -15.28
CA ASP A 103 14.49 5.24 -16.35
C ASP A 103 13.27 6.06 -15.87
N ILE A 104 12.74 5.78 -14.68
CA ILE A 104 11.58 6.50 -14.15
C ILE A 104 12.01 7.86 -13.62
N ALA A 105 11.69 8.92 -14.36
CA ALA A 105 11.96 10.29 -13.95
C ALA A 105 10.93 10.82 -12.95
N SER A 106 9.63 10.57 -13.20
CA SER A 106 8.55 11.00 -12.32
C SER A 106 7.27 10.22 -12.58
N ALA A 107 6.42 10.12 -11.57
CA ALA A 107 5.08 9.58 -11.70
C ALA A 107 4.09 10.41 -10.86
N THR A 108 3.04 10.92 -11.48
CA THR A 108 2.07 11.78 -10.82
C THR A 108 0.65 11.35 -11.14
N ALA A 109 -0.20 11.26 -10.12
CA ALA A 109 -1.62 11.06 -10.30
C ALA A 109 -2.30 12.40 -10.62
N LEU A 110 -2.97 12.48 -11.75
CA LEU A 110 -3.64 13.69 -12.23
C LEU A 110 -5.12 13.39 -12.50
N GLU A 111 -5.95 14.40 -12.34
CA GLU A 111 -7.33 14.39 -12.77
C GLU A 111 -7.42 14.95 -14.19
N ASN A 112 -7.97 14.18 -15.10
CA ASN A 112 -8.17 14.57 -16.50
C ASN A 112 -9.67 14.52 -16.80
N GLY A 113 -10.35 15.65 -16.65
CA GLY A 113 -11.80 15.75 -16.74
C GLY A 113 -12.51 14.91 -15.66
N SER A 114 -13.26 13.90 -16.07
CA SER A 114 -13.95 12.97 -15.17
C SER A 114 -13.14 11.69 -14.84
N ALA A 115 -11.98 11.52 -15.47
CA ALA A 115 -11.14 10.34 -15.33
C ALA A 115 -9.85 10.65 -14.56
N TRP A 116 -9.31 9.64 -13.91
CA TRP A 116 -8.01 9.70 -13.26
C TRP A 116 -6.95 9.06 -14.14
N ILE A 117 -5.78 9.68 -14.22
CA ILE A 117 -4.63 9.16 -14.95
C ILE A 117 -3.39 9.16 -14.08
N VAL A 118 -2.45 8.26 -14.39
CA VAL A 118 -1.08 8.36 -13.93
C VAL A 118 -0.23 8.86 -15.09
N ALA A 119 0.32 10.06 -14.95
CA ALA A 119 1.33 10.59 -15.85
C ALA A 119 2.68 10.03 -15.42
N LEU A 120 3.24 9.12 -16.21
CA LEU A 120 4.55 8.52 -16.01
C LEU A 120 5.54 9.11 -17.02
N ARG A 121 6.64 9.63 -16.53
CA ARG A 121 7.73 10.10 -17.36
C ARG A 121 8.90 9.14 -17.28
N LEU A 122 9.34 8.67 -18.45
CA LEU A 122 10.48 7.79 -18.61
C LEU A 122 11.61 8.54 -19.33
N GLU A 123 12.83 8.38 -18.85
CA GLU A 123 14.02 8.84 -19.54
C GLU A 123 14.54 7.75 -20.47
N HIS A 124 15.31 8.16 -21.50
CA HIS A 124 15.98 7.25 -22.45
C HIS A 124 15.03 6.36 -23.29
N GLN A 125 13.77 6.76 -23.44
CA GLN A 125 12.77 6.06 -24.27
C GLN A 125 12.40 6.93 -25.47
N ALA A 126 11.93 6.30 -26.56
CA ALA A 126 11.43 7.02 -27.72
C ALA A 126 10.21 7.91 -27.40
N GLN A 127 9.43 7.51 -26.40
CA GLN A 127 8.32 8.27 -25.86
C GLN A 127 8.59 8.51 -24.38
N ASP A 128 8.80 9.77 -24.01
CA ASP A 128 9.14 10.15 -22.63
C ASP A 128 7.96 10.22 -21.69
N SER A 129 6.74 10.44 -22.19
CA SER A 129 5.56 10.67 -21.39
C SER A 129 4.44 9.69 -21.70
N TRP A 130 3.91 9.07 -20.68
CA TRP A 130 2.84 8.09 -20.73
C TRP A 130 1.68 8.53 -19.85
N GLN A 131 0.47 8.47 -20.40
CA GLN A 131 -0.75 8.75 -19.66
C GLN A 131 -1.53 7.43 -19.50
N ILE A 132 -1.54 6.90 -18.30
CA ILE A 132 -2.13 5.60 -18.00
C ILE A 132 -3.50 5.83 -17.34
N PRO A 133 -4.63 5.50 -18.00
CA PRO A 133 -5.95 5.66 -17.42
C PRO A 133 -6.15 4.76 -16.20
N MET A 134 -6.80 5.31 -15.17
CA MET A 134 -7.06 4.62 -13.91
C MET A 134 -8.56 4.61 -13.61
N ALA A 135 -9.06 3.51 -13.04
CA ALA A 135 -10.47 3.38 -12.71
C ALA A 135 -10.90 4.31 -11.55
N SER A 136 -9.98 4.78 -10.72
CA SER A 136 -10.29 5.64 -9.58
C SER A 136 -9.09 6.47 -9.11
N ARG A 137 -9.40 7.57 -8.38
CA ARG A 137 -8.40 8.38 -7.68
C ARG A 137 -7.49 7.54 -6.79
N LYS A 138 -8.07 6.60 -6.05
CA LYS A 138 -7.32 5.75 -5.12
C LYS A 138 -6.31 4.86 -5.86
N GLU A 139 -6.69 4.37 -7.03
CA GLU A 139 -5.83 3.55 -7.86
C GLU A 139 -4.70 4.39 -8.47
N ALA A 140 -5.01 5.57 -8.99
CA ALA A 140 -4.03 6.51 -9.53
C ALA A 140 -2.97 6.88 -8.47
N LEU A 141 -3.39 7.25 -7.26
CA LEU A 141 -2.47 7.57 -6.16
C LEU A 141 -1.63 6.36 -5.73
N ARG A 142 -2.21 5.16 -5.74
CA ARG A 142 -1.49 3.93 -5.44
C ARG A 142 -0.39 3.66 -6.47
N TRP A 143 -0.71 3.74 -7.76
CA TRP A 143 0.27 3.47 -8.83
C TRP A 143 1.33 4.55 -8.94
N ALA A 144 0.98 5.83 -8.80
CA ALA A 144 1.97 6.90 -8.69
C ALA A 144 2.96 6.61 -7.56
N LYS A 145 2.47 6.19 -6.38
CA LYS A 145 3.34 5.81 -5.25
C LYS A 145 4.21 4.58 -5.53
N ILE A 146 3.70 3.59 -6.27
CA ILE A 146 4.48 2.41 -6.67
C ILE A 146 5.64 2.85 -7.57
N PHE A 147 5.40 3.70 -8.58
CA PHE A 147 6.45 4.21 -9.45
C PHE A 147 7.46 5.10 -8.72
N ASP A 148 7.01 5.97 -7.80
CA ASP A 148 7.93 6.76 -6.96
C ASP A 148 8.87 5.87 -6.14
N LEU A 149 8.33 4.79 -5.54
CA LEU A 149 9.15 3.84 -4.78
C LEU A 149 10.08 3.04 -5.69
N ALA A 150 9.63 2.72 -6.92
CA ALA A 150 10.46 2.06 -7.92
C ALA A 150 11.62 2.96 -8.36
N ALA A 151 11.38 4.24 -8.64
CA ALA A 151 12.40 5.22 -9.02
C ALA A 151 13.52 5.34 -7.98
N VAL A 152 13.16 5.33 -6.67
CA VAL A 152 14.13 5.34 -5.57
C VAL A 152 14.58 3.93 -5.14
N GLN A 153 14.24 2.90 -5.91
CA GLN A 153 14.61 1.49 -5.68
C GLN A 153 14.20 0.93 -4.29
N LYS A 154 13.09 1.42 -3.74
CA LYS A 154 12.52 1.03 -2.43
C LYS A 154 11.24 0.20 -2.53
N LEU A 155 10.91 -0.29 -3.73
CA LEU A 155 9.71 -1.09 -3.97
C LEU A 155 9.87 -2.55 -3.51
#